data_e7af1e6f841299bb9671cb85032b2a1b
#
_entry.id   e7af1e6f841299bb9671cb85032b2a1b
#
_cell.length_a   1.000
_cell.length_b   1.000
_cell.length_c   1.000
_cell.angle_alpha   90.00
_cell.angle_beta   90.00
_cell.angle_gamma   90.00
#
_symmetry.space_group_name_H-M   'P 1'
#
loop_
_entity.id
_entity.type
_entity.pdbx_description
1 polymer ?
#
loop_
_entity_poly.entity_id
_entity_poly.type
_entity_poly.pdbx_seq_one_letter_code
_entity_poly.pdbx_strand_id
1 'polypeptide(L)'
;MADGFSKSVIERLWNLIVATRKNIKRKDLPEYLGCEERCLISDVGRLKKIGLKVHYSRLKDEYDIDFPDNSSIILKLSDKEFFSNYYVLAVMKESASEKINRKILLAASEHTNPVYDCGPSYGICNPINSKLEEKLLQLRNAIVDLKKTVLQYSKSNGSDDLILIHPLKLIHTPNSWYLLAWNQKKNAYRKYKLVRILNLIITEDKFNKCSFDAQEVFGDSWWLQYDEKRLESPYEICVRFNGEAGKSVQEYNFHASQRAEEEKDSVLVFWKMSYLYEFATWLMQWLDSIEILEPQELKDIVDYKIEQYQENKSTASLN
;
A
#
# COMPACT_ATOMS: atom_id res chain seq x y z
N MET A 1 -25.94 -35.62 -9.44
CA MET A 1 -26.56 -34.56 -8.58
C MET A 1 -25.51 -33.49 -8.44
N ALA A 2 -25.65 -32.40 -9.19
CA ALA A 2 -24.71 -31.31 -9.14
C ALA A 2 -25.09 -30.39 -7.97
N ASP A 3 -24.22 -30.26 -7.00
CA ASP A 3 -24.38 -29.33 -5.89
C ASP A 3 -24.43 -27.90 -6.45
N GLY A 4 -25.63 -27.34 -6.48
CA GLY A 4 -25.90 -25.98 -6.92
C GLY A 4 -25.47 -24.96 -5.89
N PHE A 5 -24.19 -24.63 -5.84
CA PHE A 5 -23.75 -23.42 -5.16
C PHE A 5 -24.27 -22.20 -5.93
N SER A 6 -25.22 -21.50 -5.34
CA SER A 6 -25.67 -20.20 -5.82
C SER A 6 -24.46 -19.26 -5.84
N LYS A 7 -23.91 -18.99 -7.04
CA LYS A 7 -22.85 -17.99 -7.23
C LYS A 7 -23.29 -16.66 -6.63
N SER A 8 -22.41 -15.97 -5.95
CA SER A 8 -22.72 -14.64 -5.39
C SER A 8 -23.16 -13.69 -6.52
N VAL A 9 -23.99 -12.70 -6.21
CA VAL A 9 -24.44 -11.70 -7.20
C VAL A 9 -23.24 -11.03 -7.87
N ILE A 10 -22.19 -10.73 -7.11
CA ILE A 10 -20.97 -10.09 -7.62
C ILE A 10 -20.25 -11.00 -8.61
N GLU A 11 -20.14 -12.28 -8.30
CA GLU A 11 -19.52 -13.27 -9.18
C GLU A 11 -20.29 -13.43 -10.48
N ARG A 12 -21.64 -13.44 -10.42
CA ARG A 12 -22.46 -13.49 -11.63
C ARG A 12 -22.33 -12.24 -12.49
N LEU A 13 -22.32 -11.05 -11.88
CA LEU A 13 -22.11 -9.79 -12.61
C LEU A 13 -20.75 -9.77 -13.31
N TRP A 14 -19.71 -10.24 -12.64
CA TRP A 14 -18.38 -10.37 -13.24
C TRP A 14 -18.38 -11.36 -14.40
N ASN A 15 -18.95 -12.55 -14.20
CA ASN A 15 -19.02 -13.58 -15.23
C ASN A 15 -19.88 -13.13 -16.42
N LEU A 16 -20.90 -12.32 -16.20
CA LEU A 16 -21.70 -11.70 -17.29
C LEU A 16 -20.83 -10.75 -18.13
N ILE A 17 -20.03 -9.90 -17.50
CA ILE A 17 -19.07 -9.04 -18.21
C ILE A 17 -18.05 -9.86 -19.00
N VAL A 18 -17.56 -10.97 -18.44
CA VAL A 18 -16.61 -11.86 -19.13
C VAL A 18 -17.29 -12.56 -20.31
N ALA A 19 -18.54 -12.99 -20.15
CA ALA A 19 -19.32 -13.68 -21.16
C ALA A 19 -19.57 -12.80 -22.41
N THR A 20 -19.83 -11.51 -22.22
CA THR A 20 -20.00 -10.58 -23.36
C THR A 20 -18.69 -10.42 -24.16
N ARG A 21 -17.54 -10.47 -23.52
CA ARG A 21 -16.24 -10.45 -24.21
C ARG A 21 -15.91 -11.74 -24.96
N LYS A 22 -16.55 -12.85 -24.57
CA LYS A 22 -16.40 -14.16 -25.21
C LYS A 22 -17.46 -14.38 -26.28
N ASN A 23 -18.31 -13.38 -26.56
CA ASN A 23 -19.42 -13.45 -27.52
C ASN A 23 -20.39 -14.63 -27.24
N ILE A 24 -20.64 -14.90 -25.94
CA ILE A 24 -21.59 -15.95 -25.54
C ILE A 24 -23.01 -15.47 -25.84
N LYS A 25 -23.77 -16.30 -26.56
CA LYS A 25 -25.14 -15.95 -26.95
C LYS A 25 -26.06 -15.81 -25.74
N ARG A 26 -27.02 -14.90 -25.82
CA ARG A 26 -27.96 -14.62 -24.74
C ARG A 26 -28.67 -15.89 -24.23
N LYS A 27 -29.06 -16.79 -25.13
CA LYS A 27 -29.76 -18.04 -24.79
C LYS A 27 -28.89 -18.96 -23.92
N ASP A 28 -27.56 -18.91 -24.06
CA ASP A 28 -26.62 -19.79 -23.39
C ASP A 28 -26.08 -19.15 -22.07
N LEU A 29 -26.37 -17.86 -21.84
CA LEU A 29 -25.93 -17.13 -20.66
C LEU A 29 -26.48 -17.68 -19.32
N PRO A 30 -27.77 -18.08 -19.20
CA PRO A 30 -28.28 -18.62 -17.97
C PRO A 30 -27.52 -19.88 -17.52
N GLU A 31 -27.21 -20.78 -18.45
CA GLU A 31 -26.41 -21.98 -18.19
C GLU A 31 -24.95 -21.61 -17.82
N TYR A 32 -24.32 -20.73 -18.59
CA TYR A 32 -22.96 -20.27 -18.33
C TYR A 32 -22.80 -19.59 -16.97
N LEU A 33 -23.80 -18.81 -16.56
CA LEU A 33 -23.81 -18.09 -15.29
C LEU A 33 -24.32 -18.94 -14.12
N GLY A 34 -24.90 -20.11 -14.40
CA GLY A 34 -25.53 -20.98 -13.41
C GLY A 34 -26.71 -20.30 -12.71
N CYS A 35 -27.56 -19.61 -13.49
CA CYS A 35 -28.71 -18.87 -12.95
C CYS A 35 -29.93 -18.95 -13.87
N GLU A 36 -31.10 -18.60 -13.34
CA GLU A 36 -32.31 -18.48 -14.14
C GLU A 36 -32.32 -17.20 -15.00
N GLU A 37 -33.11 -17.19 -16.08
CA GLU A 37 -33.25 -16.05 -16.98
C GLU A 37 -33.70 -14.76 -16.26
N ARG A 38 -34.56 -14.91 -15.22
CA ARG A 38 -34.95 -13.76 -14.37
C ARG A 38 -33.79 -13.12 -13.67
N CYS A 39 -32.83 -13.93 -13.23
CA CYS A 39 -31.60 -13.44 -12.59
C CYS A 39 -30.71 -12.69 -13.59
N LEU A 40 -30.57 -13.21 -14.83
CA LEU A 40 -29.85 -12.55 -15.90
C LEU A 40 -30.43 -11.15 -16.20
N ILE A 41 -31.76 -11.04 -16.33
CA ILE A 41 -32.42 -9.74 -16.57
C ILE A 41 -32.17 -8.76 -15.42
N SER A 42 -32.25 -9.26 -14.17
CA SER A 42 -31.96 -8.46 -12.99
C SER A 42 -30.50 -8.01 -12.96
N ASP A 43 -29.56 -8.89 -13.31
CA ASP A 43 -28.12 -8.61 -13.32
C ASP A 43 -27.73 -7.63 -14.42
N VAL A 44 -28.34 -7.71 -15.62
CA VAL A 44 -28.24 -6.68 -16.66
C VAL A 44 -28.75 -5.33 -16.15
N GLY A 45 -29.90 -5.33 -15.44
CA GLY A 45 -30.44 -4.13 -14.81
C GLY A 45 -29.49 -3.53 -13.76
N ARG A 46 -28.80 -4.37 -12.99
CA ARG A 46 -27.76 -3.93 -12.00
C ARG A 46 -26.54 -3.33 -12.69
N LEU A 47 -26.06 -3.93 -13.78
CA LEU A 47 -24.95 -3.37 -14.57
C LEU A 47 -25.30 -1.98 -15.13
N LYS A 48 -26.54 -1.80 -15.62
CA LYS A 48 -27.02 -0.48 -16.06
C LYS A 48 -27.08 0.54 -14.92
N LYS A 49 -27.53 0.14 -13.72
CA LYS A 49 -27.60 1.01 -12.53
C LYS A 49 -26.23 1.48 -12.06
N ILE A 50 -25.19 0.70 -12.24
CA ILE A 50 -23.80 1.11 -11.93
C ILE A 50 -23.15 1.93 -13.07
N GLY A 51 -23.92 2.27 -14.11
CA GLY A 51 -23.49 3.18 -15.17
C GLY A 51 -22.93 2.52 -16.42
N LEU A 52 -22.95 1.20 -16.53
CA LEU A 52 -22.52 0.50 -17.74
C LEU A 52 -23.63 0.56 -18.81
N LYS A 53 -23.25 0.86 -20.05
CA LYS A 53 -24.16 0.83 -21.20
C LYS A 53 -24.21 -0.62 -21.71
N VAL A 54 -25.30 -1.32 -21.42
CA VAL A 54 -25.52 -2.68 -21.86
C VAL A 54 -26.53 -2.68 -23.00
N HIS A 55 -26.09 -3.12 -24.16
CA HIS A 55 -26.89 -3.23 -25.39
C HIS A 55 -27.16 -4.71 -25.69
N TYR A 56 -28.33 -5.00 -26.23
CA TYR A 56 -28.66 -6.32 -26.75
C TYR A 56 -28.76 -6.26 -28.27
N SER A 57 -27.93 -7.05 -28.94
CA SER A 57 -27.98 -7.21 -30.41
C SER A 57 -28.87 -8.39 -30.76
N ARG A 58 -30.05 -8.09 -31.36
CA ARG A 58 -30.95 -9.13 -31.84
C ARG A 58 -30.38 -9.96 -32.99
N LEU A 59 -29.52 -9.36 -33.82
CA LEU A 59 -28.90 -10.03 -34.97
C LEU A 59 -27.88 -11.10 -34.53
N LYS A 60 -27.13 -10.80 -33.47
CA LYS A 60 -26.07 -11.70 -32.93
C LYS A 60 -26.57 -12.57 -31.81
N ASP A 61 -27.73 -12.28 -31.23
CA ASP A 61 -28.23 -12.84 -29.98
C ASP A 61 -27.25 -12.70 -28.83
N GLU A 62 -26.61 -11.52 -28.69
CA GLU A 62 -25.54 -11.26 -27.72
C GLU A 62 -25.81 -9.95 -26.97
N TYR A 63 -25.38 -9.91 -25.71
CA TYR A 63 -25.23 -8.66 -25.01
C TYR A 63 -23.84 -8.07 -25.31
N ASP A 64 -23.82 -6.78 -25.59
CA ASP A 64 -22.61 -5.99 -25.70
C ASP A 64 -22.57 -4.99 -24.56
N ILE A 65 -21.45 -4.88 -23.91
CA ILE A 65 -21.23 -3.89 -22.85
C ILE A 65 -20.26 -2.86 -23.41
N ASP A 66 -20.80 -1.68 -23.63
CA ASP A 66 -20.01 -0.53 -24.06
C ASP A 66 -19.18 -0.06 -22.86
N PHE A 67 -17.91 -0.40 -22.90
CA PHE A 67 -16.94 0.20 -22.01
C PHE A 67 -16.46 1.47 -22.71
N PRO A 68 -16.68 2.68 -22.15
CA PRO A 68 -16.13 3.89 -22.76
C PRO A 68 -14.64 3.66 -23.08
N ASP A 69 -14.21 4.07 -24.26
CA ASP A 69 -12.82 4.00 -24.72
C ASP A 69 -11.91 4.73 -23.73
N ASN A 70 -11.14 4.10 -22.96
CA ASN A 70 -10.47 4.47 -21.73
C ASN A 70 -11.28 4.13 -20.46
N SER A 71 -12.11 3.11 -20.54
CA SER A 71 -12.96 2.72 -19.42
C SER A 71 -12.17 2.11 -18.27
N SER A 72 -11.67 2.96 -17.44
CA SER A 72 -11.78 2.79 -16.02
C SER A 72 -13.28 2.57 -15.70
N ILE A 73 -13.63 1.52 -15.00
CA ILE A 73 -14.87 1.54 -14.21
C ILE A 73 -14.66 2.73 -13.28
N ILE A 74 -15.28 3.85 -13.60
CA ILE A 74 -15.23 5.05 -12.76
C ILE A 74 -16.09 4.69 -11.54
N LEU A 75 -15.47 4.08 -10.55
CA LEU A 75 -15.97 4.12 -9.20
C LEU A 75 -15.90 5.59 -8.82
N LYS A 76 -17.01 6.32 -8.97
CA LYS A 76 -17.17 7.64 -8.37
C LYS A 76 -17.25 7.43 -6.85
N LEU A 77 -16.11 7.09 -6.27
CA LEU A 77 -15.98 7.07 -4.82
C LEU A 77 -15.86 8.52 -4.38
N SER A 78 -16.66 8.91 -3.40
CA SER A 78 -16.37 10.13 -2.64
C SER A 78 -14.98 9.98 -2.02
N ASP A 79 -14.30 11.09 -1.73
CA ASP A 79 -12.98 11.04 -1.07
C ASP A 79 -13.03 10.18 0.20
N LYS A 80 -14.14 10.19 0.92
CA LYS A 80 -14.37 9.35 2.10
C LYS A 80 -14.40 7.86 1.78
N GLU A 81 -15.15 7.46 0.78
CA GLU A 81 -15.21 6.06 0.33
C GLU A 81 -13.89 5.61 -0.25
N PHE A 82 -13.15 6.51 -0.93
CA PHE A 82 -11.80 6.24 -1.44
C PHE A 82 -10.86 5.91 -0.27
N PHE A 83 -10.76 6.76 0.75
CA PHE A 83 -9.89 6.50 1.90
C PHE A 83 -10.28 5.24 2.68
N SER A 84 -11.58 4.98 2.84
CA SER A 84 -12.06 3.78 3.52
C SER A 84 -11.73 2.49 2.77
N ASN A 85 -11.70 2.54 1.43
CA ASN A 85 -11.45 1.39 0.58
C ASN A 85 -10.01 1.34 0.02
N TYR A 86 -9.22 2.39 0.23
CA TYR A 86 -7.86 2.49 -0.30
C TYR A 86 -6.97 1.33 0.14
N TYR A 87 -7.12 0.89 1.39
CA TYR A 87 -6.41 -0.27 1.91
C TYR A 87 -6.77 -1.56 1.15
N VAL A 88 -8.05 -1.76 0.88
CA VAL A 88 -8.52 -2.92 0.12
C VAL A 88 -7.95 -2.89 -1.30
N LEU A 89 -7.93 -1.72 -1.95
CA LEU A 89 -7.37 -1.54 -3.28
C LEU A 89 -5.84 -1.74 -3.29
N ALA A 90 -5.14 -1.33 -2.25
CA ALA A 90 -3.70 -1.52 -2.12
C ALA A 90 -3.32 -3.00 -1.93
N VAL A 91 -4.06 -3.73 -1.09
CA VAL A 91 -3.87 -5.18 -0.89
C VAL A 91 -4.22 -5.95 -2.17
N MET A 92 -5.28 -5.55 -2.88
CA MET A 92 -5.63 -6.16 -4.17
C MET A 92 -4.57 -5.92 -5.25
N LYS A 93 -3.78 -4.85 -5.14
CA LYS A 93 -2.66 -4.57 -6.05
C LYS A 93 -1.61 -5.68 -6.02
N GLU A 94 -1.32 -6.24 -4.87
CA GLU A 94 -0.30 -7.29 -4.73
C GLU A 94 -0.79 -8.68 -5.16
N SER A 95 -2.10 -8.94 -5.03
CA SER A 95 -2.71 -10.23 -5.32
C SER A 95 -3.27 -10.39 -6.73
N ALA A 96 -3.42 -9.30 -7.49
CA ALA A 96 -3.98 -9.33 -8.83
C ALA A 96 -2.88 -9.40 -9.91
N SER A 97 -3.21 -9.94 -11.09
CA SER A 97 -2.27 -9.95 -12.21
C SER A 97 -1.84 -8.52 -12.57
N GLU A 98 -0.59 -8.34 -13.01
CA GLU A 98 0.00 -7.04 -13.37
C GLU A 98 -0.90 -6.19 -14.30
N LYS A 99 -1.62 -6.84 -15.20
CA LYS A 99 -2.55 -6.19 -16.13
C LYS A 99 -3.80 -5.63 -15.44
N ILE A 100 -4.31 -6.30 -14.40
CA ILE A 100 -5.44 -5.84 -13.58
C ILE A 100 -4.97 -4.73 -12.65
N ASN A 101 -3.81 -4.91 -12.01
CA ASN A 101 -3.18 -3.90 -11.17
C ASN A 101 -2.98 -2.58 -11.92
N ARG A 102 -2.46 -2.64 -13.13
CA ARG A 102 -2.25 -1.46 -13.98
C ARG A 102 -3.58 -0.74 -14.30
N LYS A 103 -4.66 -1.49 -14.52
CA LYS A 103 -5.99 -0.91 -14.78
C LYS A 103 -6.60 -0.29 -13.53
N ILE A 104 -6.48 -0.92 -12.37
CA ILE A 104 -6.96 -0.38 -11.09
C ILE A 104 -6.17 0.89 -10.74
N LEU A 105 -4.85 0.88 -10.93
CA LEU A 105 -3.99 2.04 -10.71
C LEU A 105 -4.29 3.19 -11.67
N LEU A 106 -4.55 2.91 -12.95
CA LEU A 106 -4.96 3.94 -13.91
C LEU A 106 -6.31 4.54 -13.53
N ALA A 107 -7.29 3.71 -13.16
CA ALA A 107 -8.59 4.19 -12.70
C ALA A 107 -8.50 5.02 -11.42
N ALA A 108 -7.60 4.64 -10.50
CA ALA A 108 -7.34 5.41 -9.30
C ALA A 108 -6.53 6.70 -9.60
N SER A 109 -5.59 6.66 -10.57
CA SER A 109 -4.73 7.79 -10.92
C SER A 109 -5.42 8.88 -11.74
N GLU A 110 -6.47 8.55 -12.50
CA GLU A 110 -7.26 9.56 -13.23
C GLU A 110 -8.10 10.45 -12.29
N HIS A 111 -8.43 9.94 -11.10
CA HIS A 111 -9.20 10.67 -10.08
C HIS A 111 -8.37 11.11 -8.87
N THR A 112 -7.19 10.56 -8.70
CA THR A 112 -6.25 10.96 -7.66
C THR A 112 -4.94 11.34 -8.34
N ASN A 113 -4.58 12.61 -8.26
CA ASN A 113 -3.19 12.99 -8.47
C ASN A 113 -2.29 11.99 -7.73
N PRO A 114 -1.08 11.66 -8.22
CA PRO A 114 -0.17 10.70 -7.58
C PRO A 114 0.36 11.21 -6.23
N VAL A 115 -0.57 11.62 -5.36
CA VAL A 115 -0.34 12.16 -4.01
C VAL A 115 -0.15 11.03 -3.01
N TYR A 116 -0.69 9.85 -3.34
CA TYR A 116 -0.67 8.69 -2.46
C TYR A 116 0.32 7.64 -2.95
N ASP A 117 1.11 7.14 -2.02
CA ASP A 117 1.95 5.98 -2.21
C ASP A 117 1.68 4.96 -1.11
N CYS A 118 1.55 3.69 -1.48
CA CYS A 118 1.46 2.61 -0.54
C CYS A 118 2.82 1.92 -0.47
N GLY A 119 3.47 2.08 0.65
CA GLY A 119 4.51 1.13 1.01
C GLY A 119 3.90 -0.27 1.22
N PRO A 120 4.69 -1.35 1.22
CA PRO A 120 4.21 -2.69 1.50
C PRO A 120 3.45 -2.71 2.82
N SER A 121 2.20 -3.16 2.78
CA SER A 121 1.31 -3.14 3.95
C SER A 121 1.14 -4.53 4.50
N TYR A 122 1.78 -4.78 5.62
CA TYR A 122 1.50 -5.97 6.40
C TYR A 122 1.02 -5.56 7.79
N GLY A 123 -0.20 -5.96 8.14
CA GLY A 123 -0.69 -5.88 9.50
C GLY A 123 -1.75 -4.83 9.81
N ILE A 124 -2.12 -4.76 11.06
CA ILE A 124 -3.25 -4.04 11.62
C ILE A 124 -3.16 -2.54 11.31
N CYS A 125 -4.02 -2.06 10.42
CA CYS A 125 -4.19 -0.64 10.20
C CYS A 125 -4.87 0.00 11.41
N ASN A 126 -4.34 1.11 11.88
CA ASN A 126 -5.10 1.97 12.78
C ASN A 126 -6.38 2.45 12.05
N PRO A 127 -7.56 2.29 12.65
CA PRO A 127 -8.78 2.74 12.01
C PRO A 127 -8.68 4.24 11.71
N ILE A 128 -9.06 4.62 10.49
CA ILE A 128 -9.17 6.02 10.12
C ILE A 128 -10.32 6.61 10.92
N ASN A 129 -10.02 7.51 11.85
CA ASN A 129 -11.03 8.29 12.55
C ASN A 129 -11.31 9.61 11.81
N SER A 130 -12.42 10.26 12.13
CA SER A 130 -12.85 11.50 11.46
C SER A 130 -11.79 12.60 11.46
N LYS A 131 -10.98 12.72 12.52
CA LYS A 131 -9.91 13.72 12.61
C LYS A 131 -8.73 13.41 11.67
N LEU A 132 -8.40 12.13 11.52
CA LEU A 132 -7.35 11.72 10.59
C LEU A 132 -7.80 11.90 9.14
N GLU A 133 -9.05 11.58 8.84
CA GLU A 133 -9.67 11.76 7.53
C GLU A 133 -9.65 13.24 7.10
N GLU A 134 -10.03 14.14 7.99
CA GLU A 134 -10.00 15.58 7.75
C GLU A 134 -8.59 16.07 7.42
N LYS A 135 -7.58 15.64 8.20
CA LYS A 135 -6.18 15.98 7.94
C LYS A 135 -5.69 15.46 6.59
N LEU A 136 -6.06 14.22 6.23
CA LEU A 136 -5.73 13.63 4.93
C LEU A 136 -6.28 14.46 3.78
N LEU A 137 -7.57 14.87 3.87
CA LEU A 137 -8.22 15.70 2.85
C LEU A 137 -7.56 17.08 2.73
N GLN A 138 -7.29 17.74 3.86
CA GLN A 138 -6.65 19.04 3.87
C GLN A 138 -5.24 18.97 3.27
N LEU A 139 -4.43 18.00 3.66
CA LEU A 139 -3.08 17.81 3.14
C LEU A 139 -3.07 17.42 1.66
N ARG A 140 -4.00 16.55 1.23
CA ARG A 140 -4.18 16.24 -0.19
C ARG A 140 -4.40 17.50 -1.01
N ASN A 141 -5.33 18.37 -0.59
CA ASN A 141 -5.62 19.61 -1.30
C ASN A 141 -4.40 20.54 -1.30
N ALA A 142 -3.66 20.66 -0.19
CA ALA A 142 -2.44 21.45 -0.11
C ALA A 142 -1.35 20.94 -1.07
N ILE A 143 -1.22 19.62 -1.24
CA ILE A 143 -0.28 19.00 -2.19
C ILE A 143 -0.69 19.29 -3.63
N VAL A 144 -1.98 19.11 -3.96
CA VAL A 144 -2.50 19.36 -5.31
C VAL A 144 -2.34 20.82 -5.70
N ASP A 145 -2.68 21.74 -4.80
CA ASP A 145 -2.63 23.17 -5.03
C ASP A 145 -1.23 23.77 -4.85
N LEU A 146 -0.22 22.94 -4.49
CA LEU A 146 1.16 23.35 -4.19
C LEU A 146 1.24 24.43 -3.10
N LYS A 147 0.37 24.38 -2.09
CA LYS A 147 0.29 25.35 -1.00
C LYS A 147 1.20 24.96 0.16
N LYS A 148 2.00 25.91 0.64
CA LYS A 148 2.78 25.74 1.87
C LYS A 148 1.83 25.50 3.05
N THR A 149 2.28 24.72 4.01
CA THR A 149 1.47 24.33 5.17
C THR A 149 2.27 24.51 6.46
N VAL A 150 1.66 25.08 7.47
CA VAL A 150 2.22 25.12 8.81
C VAL A 150 1.64 23.97 9.61
N LEU A 151 2.51 23.14 10.18
CA LEU A 151 2.15 22.05 11.08
C LEU A 151 2.45 22.42 12.52
N GLN A 152 1.49 22.19 13.43
CA GLN A 152 1.77 21.99 14.85
C GLN A 152 2.07 20.51 15.05
N TYR A 153 3.31 20.16 15.34
CA TYR A 153 3.77 18.79 15.36
C TYR A 153 4.37 18.39 16.72
N SER A 154 3.82 17.33 17.31
CA SER A 154 4.34 16.77 18.56
C SER A 154 5.50 15.81 18.27
N LYS A 155 6.67 16.13 18.78
CA LYS A 155 7.88 15.32 18.65
C LYS A 155 7.85 14.12 19.58
N SER A 156 8.72 13.14 19.33
CA SER A 156 8.83 11.94 20.18
C SER A 156 9.30 12.24 21.61
N ASN A 157 9.96 13.36 21.83
CA ASN A 157 10.38 13.83 23.16
C ASN A 157 9.29 14.61 23.91
N GLY A 158 8.05 14.65 23.38
CA GLY A 158 6.91 15.33 24.00
C GLY A 158 6.85 16.84 23.77
N SER A 159 7.83 17.46 23.07
CA SER A 159 7.79 18.88 22.73
C SER A 159 7.00 19.12 21.44
N ASP A 160 6.24 20.20 21.41
CA ASP A 160 5.56 20.66 20.20
C ASP A 160 6.43 21.64 19.42
N ASP A 161 6.28 21.65 18.10
CA ASP A 161 6.98 22.55 17.21
C ASP A 161 6.03 23.08 16.13
N LEU A 162 6.25 24.33 15.69
CA LEU A 162 5.58 24.91 14.54
C LEU A 162 6.53 24.81 13.34
N ILE A 163 6.10 24.11 12.30
CA ILE A 163 6.95 23.76 11.18
C ILE A 163 6.30 24.18 9.87
N LEU A 164 6.96 25.07 9.12
CA LEU A 164 6.56 25.42 7.77
C LEU A 164 7.14 24.41 6.80
N ILE A 165 6.27 23.80 6.00
CA ILE A 165 6.60 22.74 5.06
C ILE A 165 6.03 22.99 3.67
N HIS A 166 6.63 22.35 2.68
CA HIS A 166 6.05 22.12 1.36
C HIS A 166 5.58 20.65 1.33
N PRO A 167 4.27 20.39 1.46
CA PRO A 167 3.76 19.04 1.47
C PRO A 167 3.90 18.41 0.07
N LEU A 168 4.42 17.18 -0.02
CA LEU A 168 4.74 16.53 -1.30
C LEU A 168 3.93 15.28 -1.56
N LYS A 169 3.83 14.38 -0.56
CA LYS A 169 3.18 13.08 -0.74
C LYS A 169 2.63 12.53 0.58
N LEU A 170 1.48 11.88 0.50
CA LEU A 170 0.93 11.09 1.61
C LEU A 170 1.32 9.63 1.40
N ILE A 171 1.87 9.01 2.42
CA ILE A 171 2.36 7.63 2.38
C ILE A 171 1.68 6.83 3.47
N HIS A 172 1.04 5.74 3.08
CA HIS A 172 0.49 4.77 4.02
C HIS A 172 1.51 3.65 4.27
N THR A 173 1.75 3.36 5.53
CA THR A 173 2.48 2.17 5.97
C THR A 173 1.54 1.27 6.79
N PRO A 174 1.87 0.01 7.05
CA PRO A 174 1.01 -0.87 7.84
C PRO A 174 0.53 -0.25 9.15
N ASN A 175 1.37 0.57 9.77
CA ASN A 175 1.13 1.06 11.12
C ASN A 175 0.68 2.51 11.18
N SER A 176 0.76 3.28 10.08
CA SER A 176 0.43 4.71 10.14
C SER A 176 0.47 5.40 8.78
N TRP A 177 -0.20 6.56 8.73
CA TRP A 177 -0.04 7.52 7.66
C TRP A 177 1.11 8.48 7.94
N TYR A 178 1.87 8.78 6.89
CA TYR A 178 2.95 9.75 6.91
C TYR A 178 2.76 10.80 5.82
N LEU A 179 3.16 12.01 6.12
CA LEU A 179 3.33 13.09 5.16
C LEU A 179 4.82 13.23 4.86
N LEU A 180 5.20 13.08 3.61
CA LEU A 180 6.49 13.49 3.11
C LEU A 180 6.41 14.96 2.73
N ALA A 181 7.37 15.76 3.20
CA ALA A 181 7.41 17.17 2.93
C ALA A 181 8.84 17.72 2.96
N TRP A 182 9.07 18.80 2.24
CA TRP A 182 10.26 19.60 2.39
C TRP A 182 10.13 20.50 3.62
N ASN A 183 11.04 20.37 4.56
CA ASN A 183 11.11 21.24 5.73
C ASN A 183 11.94 22.47 5.41
N GLN A 184 11.32 23.64 5.31
CA GLN A 184 11.97 24.87 4.91
C GLN A 184 13.07 25.28 5.88
N LYS A 185 12.87 25.14 7.19
CA LYS A 185 13.85 25.50 8.22
C LYS A 185 15.07 24.58 8.22
N LYS A 186 14.86 23.29 7.97
CA LYS A 186 15.94 22.29 7.95
C LYS A 186 16.58 22.09 6.60
N ASN A 187 16.02 22.71 5.55
CA ASN A 187 16.45 22.57 4.17
C ASN A 187 16.63 21.10 3.75
N ALA A 188 15.64 20.28 4.08
CA ALA A 188 15.69 18.82 3.86
C ALA A 188 14.29 18.20 3.78
N TYR A 189 14.21 17.09 3.07
CA TYR A 189 13.02 16.25 3.10
C TYR A 189 12.83 15.62 4.48
N ARG A 190 11.60 15.60 4.95
CA ARG A 190 11.21 15.01 6.23
C ARG A 190 9.88 14.34 6.13
N LYS A 191 9.71 13.28 6.90
CA LYS A 191 8.45 12.57 7.07
C LYS A 191 7.81 12.94 8.40
N TYR A 192 6.52 13.17 8.36
CA TYR A 192 5.72 13.54 9.51
C TYR A 192 4.60 12.51 9.71
N LYS A 193 4.59 11.86 10.86
CA LYS A 193 3.52 10.90 11.20
C LYS A 193 2.22 11.67 11.43
N LEU A 194 1.16 11.36 10.70
CA LEU A 194 -0.07 12.16 10.71
C LEU A 194 -0.74 12.22 12.09
N VAL A 195 -0.65 11.12 12.88
CA VAL A 195 -1.18 11.10 14.24
C VAL A 195 -0.47 12.08 15.20
N ARG A 196 0.73 12.53 14.88
CA ARG A 196 1.50 13.53 15.63
C ARG A 196 1.29 14.96 15.16
N ILE A 197 0.55 15.17 14.08
CA ILE A 197 0.13 16.49 13.63
C ILE A 197 -1.06 16.87 14.51
N LEU A 198 -0.87 17.81 15.42
CA LEU A 198 -1.94 18.29 16.31
C LEU A 198 -2.91 19.16 15.51
N ASN A 199 -2.37 20.18 14.83
CA ASN A 199 -3.11 21.09 13.95
C ASN A 199 -2.32 21.35 12.68
N LEU A 200 -3.00 21.79 11.63
CA LEU A 200 -2.39 22.25 10.39
C LEU A 200 -3.12 23.48 9.86
N ILE A 201 -2.38 24.36 9.21
CA ILE A 201 -2.88 25.57 8.55
C ILE A 201 -2.31 25.61 7.14
N ILE A 202 -3.18 25.55 6.14
CA ILE A 202 -2.80 25.73 4.74
C ILE A 202 -2.68 27.22 4.49
N THR A 203 -1.51 27.65 4.01
CA THR A 203 -1.26 29.07 3.67
C THR A 203 -1.69 29.37 2.25
N GLU A 204 -1.78 30.65 1.89
CA GLU A 204 -2.02 31.05 0.50
C GLU A 204 -0.72 31.03 -0.34
N ASP A 205 0.45 30.94 0.31
CA ASP A 205 1.75 30.87 -0.36
C ASP A 205 1.91 29.54 -1.09
N LYS A 206 2.32 29.61 -2.34
CA LYS A 206 2.66 28.45 -3.16
C LYS A 206 4.16 28.14 -3.10
N PHE A 207 4.50 26.89 -3.38
CA PHE A 207 5.87 26.44 -3.58
C PHE A 207 6.03 25.87 -5.01
N ASN A 208 7.25 25.85 -5.53
CA ASN A 208 7.52 25.26 -6.83
C ASN A 208 7.48 23.73 -6.73
N LYS A 209 6.83 23.10 -7.71
CA LYS A 209 6.83 21.63 -7.81
C LYS A 209 8.27 21.14 -7.91
N CYS A 210 8.72 20.35 -6.95
CA CYS A 210 10.01 19.68 -7.03
C CYS A 210 9.85 18.31 -7.67
N SER A 211 10.85 17.89 -8.43
CA SER A 211 10.96 16.54 -8.96
C SER A 211 11.46 15.60 -7.85
N PHE A 212 10.57 15.23 -6.92
CA PHE A 212 10.91 14.25 -5.91
C PHE A 212 10.43 12.87 -6.40
N ASP A 213 11.36 11.95 -6.57
CA ASP A 213 11.04 10.55 -6.80
C ASP A 213 11.12 9.77 -5.47
N ALA A 214 9.95 9.29 -5.03
CA ALA A 214 9.87 8.51 -3.79
C ALA A 214 10.59 7.16 -3.94
N GLN A 215 10.65 6.60 -5.13
CA GLN A 215 11.32 5.32 -5.39
C GLN A 215 12.85 5.46 -5.26
N GLU A 216 13.42 6.57 -5.77
CA GLU A 216 14.85 6.83 -5.63
C GLU A 216 15.27 6.97 -4.15
N VAL A 217 14.42 7.58 -3.33
CA VAL A 217 14.75 7.85 -1.91
C VAL A 217 14.39 6.70 -0.99
N PHE A 218 13.30 5.99 -1.26
CA PHE A 218 12.76 4.97 -0.35
C PHE A 218 12.81 3.55 -0.93
N GLY A 219 13.29 3.37 -2.16
CA GLY A 219 13.34 2.06 -2.82
C GLY A 219 14.10 1.02 -2.03
N ASP A 220 15.22 1.43 -1.42
CA ASP A 220 16.06 0.58 -0.57
C ASP A 220 15.86 0.86 0.93
N SER A 221 14.68 1.34 1.33
CA SER A 221 14.39 1.64 2.73
C SER A 221 13.45 0.59 3.33
N TRP A 222 13.76 0.18 4.56
CA TRP A 222 12.80 -0.55 5.37
C TRP A 222 11.82 0.43 6.01
N TRP A 223 10.55 0.41 5.61
CA TRP A 223 9.47 1.25 6.15
C TRP A 223 9.67 2.77 6.07
N LEU A 224 10.36 3.34 5.12
CA LEU A 224 10.60 4.77 4.96
C LEU A 224 11.80 5.35 5.76
N GLN A 225 12.61 4.54 6.42
CA GLN A 225 13.87 5.02 6.99
C GLN A 225 14.99 4.82 5.99
N TYR A 226 15.77 5.85 5.76
CA TYR A 226 16.91 5.81 4.87
C TYR A 226 18.06 6.66 5.42
N ASP A 227 19.27 6.33 5.02
CA ASP A 227 20.45 7.14 5.22
C ASP A 227 20.83 7.80 3.89
N GLU A 228 20.81 9.14 3.83
CA GLU A 228 21.16 9.91 2.65
C GLU A 228 22.55 9.52 2.08
N LYS A 229 23.49 9.12 2.95
CA LYS A 229 24.83 8.70 2.57
C LYS A 229 24.89 7.32 1.92
N ARG A 230 23.83 6.54 2.07
CA ARG A 230 23.72 5.16 1.60
C ARG A 230 22.74 4.97 0.43
N LEU A 231 22.19 6.05 -0.11
CA LEU A 231 21.25 5.94 -1.24
C LEU A 231 21.94 5.38 -2.51
N GLU A 232 23.18 5.79 -2.77
CA GLU A 232 23.94 5.31 -3.94
C GLU A 232 24.68 3.98 -3.67
N SER A 233 24.88 3.63 -2.41
CA SER A 233 25.60 2.42 -2.00
C SER A 233 24.92 1.78 -0.78
N PRO A 234 23.75 1.16 -0.96
CA PRO A 234 23.02 0.48 0.10
C PRO A 234 23.81 -0.71 0.64
N TYR A 235 23.50 -1.11 1.87
CA TYR A 235 24.03 -2.33 2.45
C TYR A 235 23.50 -3.55 1.70
N GLU A 236 24.39 -4.45 1.33
CA GLU A 236 24.05 -5.80 0.88
C GLU A 236 23.88 -6.66 2.15
N ILE A 237 22.70 -7.24 2.33
CA ILE A 237 22.35 -8.03 3.51
C ILE A 237 22.22 -9.48 3.09
N CYS A 238 22.78 -10.37 3.90
CA CYS A 238 22.60 -11.80 3.78
C CYS A 238 22.30 -12.40 5.16
N VAL A 239 21.15 -13.05 5.28
CA VAL A 239 20.72 -13.73 6.50
C VAL A 239 20.30 -15.15 6.16
N ARG A 240 20.80 -16.13 6.93
CA ARG A 240 20.36 -17.52 6.88
C ARG A 240 19.19 -17.71 7.82
N PHE A 241 18.11 -18.29 7.34
CA PHE A 241 16.94 -18.68 8.10
C PHE A 241 16.88 -20.21 8.18
N ASN A 242 16.82 -20.75 9.39
CA ASN A 242 16.81 -22.18 9.63
C ASN A 242 15.38 -22.72 9.80
N GLY A 243 15.17 -23.97 9.40
CA GLY A 243 13.94 -24.72 9.66
C GLY A 243 12.67 -24.05 9.15
N GLU A 244 11.66 -23.91 10.01
CA GLU A 244 10.36 -23.34 9.63
C GLU A 244 10.43 -21.84 9.35
N ALA A 245 11.36 -21.10 9.95
CA ALA A 245 11.56 -19.69 9.67
C ALA A 245 11.98 -19.47 8.20
N GLY A 246 12.79 -20.38 7.64
CA GLY A 246 13.16 -20.36 6.23
C GLY A 246 11.96 -20.50 5.29
N LYS A 247 11.02 -21.39 5.62
CA LYS A 247 9.78 -21.55 4.87
C LYS A 247 8.92 -20.29 4.96
N SER A 248 8.73 -19.80 6.19
CA SER A 248 7.87 -18.63 6.44
C SER A 248 8.40 -17.37 5.74
N VAL A 249 9.71 -17.13 5.70
CA VAL A 249 10.27 -15.95 5.03
C VAL A 249 10.12 -15.99 3.52
N GLN A 250 10.04 -17.18 2.92
CA GLN A 250 9.81 -17.37 1.49
C GLN A 250 8.35 -17.13 1.07
N GLU A 251 7.40 -17.35 1.99
CA GLU A 251 5.97 -17.15 1.72
C GLU A 251 5.60 -15.68 1.50
N TYR A 252 6.44 -14.75 1.97
CA TYR A 252 6.19 -13.33 1.92
C TYR A 252 7.32 -12.58 1.22
N ASN A 253 6.97 -11.59 0.45
CA ASN A 253 7.93 -10.62 -0.08
C ASN A 253 7.91 -9.38 0.82
N PHE A 254 8.82 -9.32 1.76
CA PHE A 254 8.90 -8.22 2.73
C PHE A 254 9.51 -6.93 2.14
N HIS A 255 10.27 -7.04 1.04
CA HIS A 255 10.92 -5.90 0.41
C HIS A 255 11.19 -6.16 -1.07
N ALA A 256 11.13 -5.12 -1.90
CA ALA A 256 11.31 -5.24 -3.35
C ALA A 256 12.65 -5.85 -3.77
N SER A 257 13.71 -5.67 -2.98
CA SER A 257 15.04 -6.25 -3.24
C SER A 257 15.22 -7.67 -2.70
N GLN A 258 14.20 -8.26 -2.05
CA GLN A 258 14.31 -9.59 -1.46
C GLN A 258 14.57 -10.65 -2.52
N ARG A 259 15.59 -11.47 -2.29
CA ARG A 259 15.88 -12.70 -3.04
C ARG A 259 16.15 -13.82 -2.06
N ALA A 260 15.70 -15.02 -2.35
CA ALA A 260 15.90 -16.20 -1.52
C ALA A 260 16.57 -17.29 -2.32
N GLU A 261 17.50 -18.00 -1.67
CA GLU A 261 18.21 -19.16 -2.22
C GLU A 261 18.07 -20.32 -1.21
N GLU A 262 17.59 -21.46 -1.69
CA GLU A 262 17.38 -22.64 -0.83
C GLU A 262 18.71 -23.36 -0.57
N GLU A 263 18.94 -23.70 0.68
CA GLU A 263 19.96 -24.66 1.14
C GLU A 263 19.24 -25.92 1.66
N LYS A 264 20.01 -26.94 2.02
CA LYS A 264 19.45 -28.25 2.42
C LYS A 264 18.44 -28.14 3.59
N ASP A 265 18.76 -27.40 4.64
CA ASP A 265 17.96 -27.28 5.86
C ASP A 265 17.70 -25.80 6.25
N SER A 266 18.01 -24.87 5.36
CA SER A 266 17.94 -23.44 5.58
C SER A 266 17.64 -22.68 4.28
N VAL A 267 17.41 -21.38 4.41
CA VAL A 267 17.21 -20.47 3.29
C VAL A 267 18.11 -19.26 3.49
N LEU A 268 18.92 -18.94 2.51
CA LEU A 268 19.64 -17.69 2.44
C LEU A 268 18.73 -16.62 1.85
N VAL A 269 18.60 -15.51 2.52
CA VAL A 269 17.80 -14.40 2.02
C VAL A 269 18.66 -13.14 1.95
N PHE A 270 18.54 -12.47 0.81
CA PHE A 270 19.33 -11.30 0.46
C PHE A 270 18.43 -10.08 0.33
N TRP A 271 18.91 -8.93 0.82
CA TRP A 271 18.25 -7.64 0.69
C TRP A 271 19.27 -6.54 0.40
N LYS A 272 18.75 -5.40 -0.11
CA LYS A 272 19.49 -4.14 -0.19
C LYS A 272 18.78 -3.12 0.67
N MET A 273 19.50 -2.49 1.61
CA MET A 273 18.93 -1.51 2.54
C MET A 273 19.85 -0.31 2.69
N SER A 274 19.27 0.89 2.60
CA SER A 274 19.98 2.12 2.92
C SER A 274 20.06 2.41 4.42
N TYR A 275 19.25 1.73 5.26
CA TYR A 275 19.21 1.93 6.71
C TYR A 275 18.91 0.63 7.46
N LEU A 276 19.78 0.26 8.40
CA LEU A 276 19.75 -1.08 9.04
C LEU A 276 18.92 -1.16 10.32
N TYR A 277 18.76 -0.06 11.07
CA TYR A 277 18.24 -0.12 12.45
C TYR A 277 16.82 -0.65 12.55
N GLU A 278 15.92 -0.25 11.64
CA GLU A 278 14.54 -0.74 11.60
C GLU A 278 14.47 -2.17 11.07
N PHE A 279 15.30 -2.49 10.08
CA PHE A 279 15.44 -3.87 9.59
C PHE A 279 15.95 -4.80 10.71
N ALA A 280 16.97 -4.40 11.47
CA ALA A 280 17.45 -5.13 12.65
C ALA A 280 16.32 -5.35 13.67
N THR A 281 15.47 -4.35 13.89
CA THR A 281 14.32 -4.48 14.79
C THR A 281 13.31 -5.54 14.30
N TRP A 282 13.10 -5.62 13.01
CA TRP A 282 12.26 -6.65 12.41
C TRP A 282 12.90 -8.04 12.51
N LEU A 283 14.22 -8.15 12.31
CA LEU A 283 14.94 -9.42 12.43
C LEU A 283 14.87 -10.01 13.83
N MET A 284 14.74 -9.19 14.86
CA MET A 284 14.69 -9.67 16.25
C MET A 284 13.54 -10.66 16.53
N GLN A 285 12.50 -10.68 15.75
CA GLN A 285 11.42 -11.68 15.88
C GLN A 285 11.87 -13.11 15.49
N TRP A 286 13.02 -13.24 14.81
CA TRP A 286 13.53 -14.49 14.26
C TRP A 286 14.84 -14.94 14.93
N LEU A 287 15.28 -14.31 16.04
CA LEU A 287 16.61 -14.46 16.61
C LEU A 287 17.00 -15.90 16.94
N ASP A 288 16.03 -16.73 17.29
CA ASP A 288 16.22 -18.15 17.60
C ASP A 288 16.44 -19.04 16.37
N SER A 289 16.19 -18.49 15.19
CA SER A 289 16.13 -19.25 13.93
C SER A 289 16.96 -18.64 12.81
N ILE A 290 17.75 -17.59 13.09
CA ILE A 290 18.54 -16.91 12.07
C ILE A 290 20.03 -16.87 12.38
N GLU A 291 20.81 -16.72 11.32
CA GLU A 291 22.22 -16.36 11.36
C GLU A 291 22.45 -15.18 10.40
N ILE A 292 22.83 -14.02 10.94
CA ILE A 292 23.19 -12.87 10.12
C ILE A 292 24.59 -13.10 9.55
N LEU A 293 24.73 -13.19 8.24
CA LEU A 293 26.01 -13.41 7.58
C LEU A 293 26.66 -12.08 7.24
N GLU A 294 25.93 -11.16 6.65
CA GLU A 294 26.38 -9.84 6.22
C GLU A 294 25.25 -8.79 6.40
N PRO A 295 25.58 -7.52 6.63
CA PRO A 295 26.90 -6.98 6.95
C PRO A 295 27.19 -7.05 8.47
N GLN A 296 28.44 -6.81 8.87
CA GLN A 296 28.82 -6.80 10.29
C GLN A 296 28.06 -5.72 11.08
N GLU A 297 27.83 -4.55 10.48
CA GLU A 297 27.07 -3.46 11.11
C GLU A 297 25.65 -3.89 11.52
N LEU A 298 25.03 -4.82 10.79
CA LEU A 298 23.72 -5.35 11.14
C LEU A 298 23.80 -6.23 12.39
N LYS A 299 24.84 -7.07 12.49
CA LYS A 299 25.10 -7.88 13.69
C LYS A 299 25.29 -6.98 14.91
N ASP A 300 26.15 -5.97 14.79
CA ASP A 300 26.45 -5.03 15.87
C ASP A 300 25.20 -4.32 16.39
N ILE A 301 24.27 -3.95 15.49
CA ILE A 301 22.99 -3.34 15.87
C ILE A 301 22.09 -4.34 16.62
N VAL A 302 22.03 -5.59 16.16
CA VAL A 302 21.22 -6.64 16.81
C VAL A 302 21.79 -6.96 18.19
N ASP A 303 23.10 -7.15 18.29
CA ASP A 303 23.79 -7.44 19.56
C ASP A 303 23.57 -6.29 20.56
N TYR A 304 23.74 -5.04 20.14
CA TYR A 304 23.45 -3.88 20.97
C TYR A 304 22.02 -3.88 21.51
N LYS A 305 21.03 -4.23 20.66
CA LYS A 305 19.62 -4.28 21.09
C LYS A 305 19.38 -5.40 22.13
N ILE A 306 20.06 -6.54 21.99
CA ILE A 306 19.98 -7.65 22.94
C ILE A 306 20.59 -7.24 24.28
N GLU A 307 21.77 -6.60 24.27
CA GLU A 307 22.43 -6.09 25.48
C GLU A 307 21.54 -5.09 26.21
N GLN A 308 20.96 -4.11 25.51
CA GLN A 308 20.03 -3.15 26.09
C GLN A 308 18.80 -3.80 26.73
N TYR A 309 18.26 -4.84 26.12
CA TYR A 309 17.16 -5.61 26.70
C TYR A 309 17.58 -6.32 27.99
N GLN A 310 18.78 -6.92 28.03
CA GLN A 310 19.31 -7.63 29.20
C GLN A 310 19.58 -6.67 30.36
N GLU A 311 20.17 -5.50 30.09
CA GLU A 311 20.42 -4.46 31.10
C GLU A 311 19.10 -3.96 31.72
N ASN A 312 18.10 -3.68 30.88
CA ASN A 312 16.77 -3.22 31.33
C ASN A 312 16.08 -4.30 32.20
N LYS A 313 16.20 -5.58 31.83
CA LYS A 313 15.68 -6.71 32.62
C LYS A 313 16.36 -6.82 33.97
N SER A 314 17.66 -6.66 34.01
CA SER A 314 18.45 -6.72 35.26
C SER A 314 18.08 -5.59 36.22
N THR A 315 17.90 -4.38 35.68
CA THR A 315 17.48 -3.20 36.45
C THR A 315 16.04 -3.32 36.98
N ALA A 316 15.12 -3.91 36.19
CA ALA A 316 13.75 -4.14 36.61
C ALA A 316 13.62 -5.24 37.70
N SER A 317 14.59 -6.16 37.79
CA SER A 317 14.61 -7.21 38.81
C SER A 317 15.16 -6.73 40.17
N LEU A 318 15.72 -5.52 40.23
CA LEU A 318 16.28 -4.91 41.45
C LEU A 318 15.32 -3.90 42.11
N ASN A 319 14.18 -3.60 41.48
CA ASN A 319 13.08 -2.79 42.02
C ASN A 319 11.83 -3.65 42.29
#